data_fe5645078da49c5810b5ea4f7085c3f4
#
_entry.id   fe5645078da49c5810b5ea4f7085c3f4
#
_cell.length_a   1.000
_cell.length_b   1.000
_cell.length_c   1.000
_cell.angle_alpha   90.00
_cell.angle_beta   90.00
_cell.angle_gamma   90.00
#
_symmetry.space_group_name_H-M   'P 1'
#
loop_
_entity.id
_entity.type
_entity.pdbx_description
1 polymer ?
#
loop_
_entity_poly.entity_id
_entity_poly.type
_entity_poly.pdbx_seq_one_letter_code
_entity_poly.pdbx_strand_id
1 'polypeptide(L)'
;MLTSLAAGVFLKNTPTQSENTDITLTGTPADHFPDAQRAQFCGSGNAKSTTFVKEYTIPTACTNPLAIVADHDGNLWLAQTNTGKLAKFDPNTKSFTEFDNSLWPKNGRSMIWGIDYSPDGSLWFTDESHDSVWRFSIQDEKYSRISYPSEGNSLPQKLKVDGSQIVINDFTGNKITFLDPTQSDDNLRYLSLPSPVNGSVTGDFAIDPDKNVWYTNWLFQQGGVLVKFDQGGYRNSIANAHGDSLPPLDYLKIFKLPPEILTPNGMTVSDNGIIWLADTSSSSIFNFDPITQQFTQYVTSDPKISTYGNDTGLIKSPISRPYWIKTNSDGQLVFNEQTANSIAIMDPKSESLVEYLIPSKNPSWGDCNADSDCGLAQIFDFTILHDKIWFTEWVENNIGVVDTSVALPFGIELDSKDISLMPGESKNLSFIISPKQDLSGVSLILSDPYTFLNATSSVSVPFQLDSDAPRPVEVTISASDEAPPGKYKVLLGSQIEDVSISKFVTVTILP
;
A
#
# COMPACT_ATOMS: atom_id res chain seq x y z
N MET A 1 20.95 8.16 7.81
CA MET A 1 20.68 8.97 6.62
C MET A 1 19.41 8.51 5.98
N LEU A 2 18.45 9.32 6.03
CA LEU A 2 17.03 9.12 5.85
C LEU A 2 16.62 9.11 4.39
N THR A 3 16.82 8.04 3.72
CA THR A 3 16.47 7.98 2.29
C THR A 3 15.58 6.83 1.91
N SER A 4 15.21 6.05 2.87
CA SER A 4 14.06 5.17 2.66
C SER A 4 12.81 5.93 3.01
N LEU A 5 12.65 7.06 2.42
CA LEU A 5 11.37 7.69 2.44
C LEU A 5 10.35 6.66 2.03
N ALA A 6 9.64 6.20 3.01
CA ALA A 6 8.25 6.01 2.68
C ALA A 6 7.92 7.15 1.71
N ALA A 7 7.51 6.83 0.50
CA ALA A 7 7.03 7.82 -0.43
C ALA A 7 5.83 8.51 0.24
N GLY A 8 6.08 9.47 1.06
CA GLY A 8 5.09 10.08 1.94
C GLY A 8 5.67 11.12 2.86
N VAL A 9 6.97 11.14 3.06
CA VAL A 9 7.60 12.22 3.81
C VAL A 9 8.15 13.24 2.84
N PHE A 10 7.26 13.95 2.19
CA PHE A 10 7.62 15.21 1.56
C PHE A 10 7.58 16.27 2.64
N LEU A 11 8.72 16.48 3.30
CA LEU A 11 8.87 17.60 4.19
C LEU A 11 8.59 18.87 3.40
N LYS A 12 7.72 19.74 3.91
CA LYS A 12 7.51 21.11 3.45
C LYS A 12 8.78 21.93 3.59
N ASN A 13 9.85 21.56 2.91
CA ASN A 13 11.00 22.43 2.78
C ASN A 13 10.91 23.11 1.43
N THR A 14 10.37 24.31 1.41
CA THR A 14 10.54 25.24 0.30
C THR A 14 12.05 25.47 0.14
N PRO A 15 12.67 25.06 -0.96
CA PRO A 15 14.08 25.37 -1.19
C PRO A 15 14.19 26.86 -1.45
N THR A 16 14.89 27.57 -0.58
CA THR A 16 15.52 28.84 -0.94
C THR A 16 16.49 28.58 -2.07
N GLN A 17 16.33 29.29 -3.16
CA GLN A 17 17.25 29.26 -4.31
C GLN A 17 18.69 29.39 -3.83
N SER A 18 19.50 28.39 -4.08
CA SER A 18 20.96 28.47 -4.05
C SER A 18 21.55 27.74 -5.24
N GLU A 19 22.55 28.38 -5.77
CA GLU A 19 23.36 28.16 -6.97
C GLU A 19 23.68 26.68 -7.32
N ASN A 20 23.86 26.47 -8.66
CA ASN A 20 24.31 25.26 -9.32
C ASN A 20 25.41 24.49 -8.57
N THR A 21 25.02 23.42 -7.93
CA THR A 21 25.92 22.31 -7.61
C THR A 21 25.27 21.03 -8.17
N ASP A 22 26.08 20.14 -8.71
CA ASP A 22 25.66 18.81 -9.15
C ASP A 22 24.82 18.14 -8.02
N ILE A 23 23.50 18.20 -8.14
CA ILE A 23 22.58 17.64 -7.19
C ILE A 23 22.51 16.15 -7.50
N THR A 24 23.14 15.35 -6.69
CA THR A 24 22.84 13.91 -6.64
C THR A 24 21.39 13.78 -6.18
N LEU A 25 20.52 13.39 -7.09
CA LEU A 25 19.08 13.27 -6.85
C LEU A 25 18.84 12.18 -5.81
N THR A 26 18.61 12.59 -4.57
CA THR A 26 18.22 11.72 -3.47
C THR A 26 16.75 12.02 -3.13
N GLY A 27 15.87 11.08 -3.31
CA GLY A 27 14.42 11.27 -3.07
C GLY A 27 13.60 10.91 -4.31
N THR A 28 12.30 11.13 -4.25
CA THR A 28 11.48 10.94 -5.43
C THR A 28 11.73 12.11 -6.40
N PRO A 29 11.78 11.87 -7.71
CA PRO A 29 11.97 12.93 -8.69
C PRO A 29 10.98 14.09 -8.56
N ALA A 30 9.76 13.87 -8.04
CA ALA A 30 8.77 14.92 -7.83
C ALA A 30 9.27 16.06 -6.94
N ASP A 31 10.21 15.80 -6.02
CA ASP A 31 10.68 16.80 -5.06
C ASP A 31 11.78 17.70 -5.59
N HIS A 32 12.50 17.23 -6.61
CA HIS A 32 13.78 17.83 -7.01
C HIS A 32 13.81 18.33 -8.45
N PHE A 33 12.78 18.09 -9.27
CA PHE A 33 12.78 18.49 -10.66
C PHE A 33 12.13 19.84 -10.89
N PRO A 34 12.80 20.78 -11.57
CA PRO A 34 12.19 21.96 -12.15
C PRO A 34 11.04 21.57 -13.09
N ASP A 35 10.01 22.40 -13.15
CA ASP A 35 8.80 22.16 -13.95
C ASP A 35 9.08 21.79 -15.41
N ALA A 36 10.11 22.38 -16.01
CA ALA A 36 10.52 22.10 -17.38
C ALA A 36 11.07 20.67 -17.59
N GLN A 37 11.53 20.02 -16.52
CA GLN A 37 12.10 18.66 -16.57
C GLN A 37 11.07 17.60 -16.19
N ARG A 38 9.96 17.96 -15.54
CA ARG A 38 8.95 16.98 -15.12
C ARG A 38 8.38 16.17 -16.26
N ALA A 39 8.20 16.76 -17.43
CA ALA A 39 7.71 16.06 -18.62
C ALA A 39 8.63 14.89 -19.04
N GLN A 40 9.91 14.92 -18.69
CA GLN A 40 10.85 13.83 -18.96
C GLN A 40 10.66 12.64 -18.01
N PHE A 41 10.05 12.87 -16.86
CA PHE A 41 9.82 11.86 -15.82
C PHE A 41 8.37 11.41 -15.72
N CYS A 42 7.47 12.10 -16.37
CA CYS A 42 6.13 11.60 -16.61
C CYS A 42 6.18 10.61 -17.78
N GLY A 43 5.78 9.44 -17.55
CA GLY A 43 5.83 8.26 -18.36
C GLY A 43 5.90 8.35 -19.88
N SER A 44 6.16 7.23 -20.48
CA SER A 44 6.23 7.07 -21.93
C SER A 44 4.89 7.38 -22.64
N GLY A 45 3.80 7.51 -21.89
CA GLY A 45 2.46 7.82 -22.39
C GLY A 45 1.78 6.66 -23.11
N ASN A 46 2.32 5.45 -23.06
CA ASN A 46 1.76 4.27 -23.71
C ASN A 46 1.27 3.26 -22.66
N ALA A 47 -0.04 3.15 -22.55
CA ALA A 47 -0.68 2.09 -21.77
C ALA A 47 -0.32 0.71 -22.36
N LYS A 48 0.04 -0.22 -21.50
CA LYS A 48 0.41 -1.60 -21.84
C LYS A 48 -0.69 -2.57 -21.41
N SER A 49 -0.55 -3.83 -21.83
CA SER A 49 -1.47 -4.88 -21.39
C SER A 49 -0.73 -6.22 -21.38
N THR A 50 -1.02 -7.00 -20.33
CA THR A 50 -0.64 -8.40 -20.23
C THR A 50 -1.89 -9.29 -20.23
N THR A 51 -1.73 -10.55 -19.87
CA THR A 51 -2.87 -11.45 -19.66
C THR A 51 -3.80 -10.98 -18.54
N PHE A 52 -3.25 -10.44 -17.47
CA PHE A 52 -3.98 -10.09 -16.24
C PHE A 52 -4.20 -8.60 -16.07
N VAL A 53 -3.35 -7.77 -16.65
CA VAL A 53 -3.32 -6.33 -16.43
C VAL A 53 -3.65 -5.60 -17.73
N LYS A 54 -4.47 -4.55 -17.59
CA LYS A 54 -4.77 -3.63 -18.68
C LYS A 54 -4.68 -2.19 -18.18
N GLU A 55 -3.97 -1.36 -18.92
CA GLU A 55 -3.76 0.04 -18.62
C GLU A 55 -4.53 0.97 -19.55
N TYR A 56 -4.83 2.19 -19.08
CA TYR A 56 -5.51 3.24 -19.82
C TYR A 56 -4.86 4.58 -19.54
N THR A 57 -4.41 5.27 -20.58
CA THR A 57 -3.73 6.56 -20.46
C THR A 57 -4.72 7.69 -20.15
N ILE A 58 -4.41 8.52 -19.15
CA ILE A 58 -5.19 9.70 -18.80
C ILE A 58 -4.98 10.77 -19.90
N PRO A 59 -6.05 11.44 -20.39
CA PRO A 59 -5.97 12.38 -21.52
C PRO A 59 -5.04 13.57 -21.27
N THR A 60 -5.12 14.21 -20.11
CA THR A 60 -4.17 15.27 -19.72
C THR A 60 -2.84 14.64 -19.35
N ALA A 61 -1.76 15.09 -19.98
CA ALA A 61 -0.42 14.58 -19.72
C ALA A 61 0.11 15.03 -18.36
N CYS A 62 0.94 14.19 -17.74
CA CYS A 62 1.66 14.52 -16.50
C CYS A 62 0.76 14.93 -15.34
N THR A 63 -0.38 14.29 -15.17
CA THR A 63 -1.32 14.62 -14.09
C THR A 63 -0.88 14.05 -12.74
N ASN A 64 0.00 13.05 -12.75
CA ASN A 64 0.42 12.29 -11.57
C ASN A 64 -0.79 11.80 -10.76
N PRO A 65 -1.59 10.85 -11.29
CA PRO A 65 -2.77 10.32 -10.61
C PRO A 65 -2.37 9.59 -9.35
N LEU A 66 -3.00 9.91 -8.20
CA LEU A 66 -2.59 9.30 -6.95
C LEU A 66 -3.73 8.51 -6.30
N ALA A 67 -4.68 9.19 -5.66
CA ALA A 67 -5.79 8.50 -5.00
C ALA A 67 -6.88 8.09 -5.98
N ILE A 68 -7.52 6.93 -5.74
CA ILE A 68 -8.57 6.36 -6.58
C ILE A 68 -9.68 5.74 -5.74
N VAL A 69 -10.93 5.94 -6.15
CA VAL A 69 -12.12 5.33 -5.53
C VAL A 69 -13.16 4.97 -6.58
N ALA A 70 -13.97 3.95 -6.33
CA ALA A 70 -15.14 3.63 -7.12
C ALA A 70 -16.40 4.31 -6.54
N ASP A 71 -17.27 4.83 -7.41
CA ASP A 71 -18.59 5.31 -7.00
C ASP A 71 -19.62 4.18 -6.99
N HIS A 72 -20.84 4.49 -6.57
CA HIS A 72 -21.96 3.54 -6.53
C HIS A 72 -22.32 2.97 -7.92
N ASP A 73 -22.11 3.72 -8.99
CA ASP A 73 -22.42 3.31 -10.37
C ASP A 73 -21.30 2.49 -11.01
N GLY A 74 -20.19 2.30 -10.28
CA GLY A 74 -19.02 1.56 -10.74
C GLY A 74 -18.08 2.39 -11.62
N ASN A 75 -18.22 3.71 -11.66
CA ASN A 75 -17.21 4.56 -12.26
C ASN A 75 -16.05 4.74 -11.28
N LEU A 76 -14.87 4.97 -11.84
CA LEU A 76 -13.66 5.22 -11.06
C LEU A 76 -13.37 6.72 -11.05
N TRP A 77 -13.09 7.23 -9.86
CA TRP A 77 -12.70 8.61 -9.65
C TRP A 77 -11.27 8.67 -9.15
N LEU A 78 -10.46 9.48 -9.79
CA LEU A 78 -9.06 9.63 -9.46
C LEU A 78 -8.67 11.10 -9.30
N ALA A 79 -7.77 11.33 -8.37
CA ALA A 79 -7.24 12.66 -8.09
C ALA A 79 -5.94 12.90 -8.86
N GLN A 80 -5.89 14.01 -9.59
CA GLN A 80 -4.76 14.43 -10.41
C GLN A 80 -3.89 15.43 -9.64
N THR A 81 -2.79 14.96 -9.05
CA THR A 81 -1.94 15.70 -8.13
C THR A 81 -1.38 17.00 -8.69
N ASN A 82 -0.96 16.98 -9.96
CA ASN A 82 -0.34 18.16 -10.58
C ASN A 82 -1.32 19.22 -11.05
N THR A 83 -2.59 18.88 -11.18
CA THR A 83 -3.59 19.78 -11.75
C THR A 83 -4.70 20.17 -10.78
N GLY A 84 -4.84 19.41 -9.68
CA GLY A 84 -5.95 19.56 -8.73
C GLY A 84 -7.32 19.17 -9.30
N LYS A 85 -7.34 18.53 -10.47
CA LYS A 85 -8.57 18.02 -11.10
C LYS A 85 -8.96 16.68 -10.53
N LEU A 86 -10.21 16.35 -10.62
CA LEU A 86 -10.69 14.97 -10.57
C LEU A 86 -10.94 14.48 -12.00
N ALA A 87 -10.64 13.21 -12.24
CA ALA A 87 -11.05 12.52 -13.45
C ALA A 87 -11.96 11.36 -13.11
N LYS A 88 -13.03 11.20 -13.89
CA LYS A 88 -13.91 10.05 -13.88
C LYS A 88 -13.56 9.15 -15.05
N PHE A 89 -13.39 7.87 -14.79
CA PHE A 89 -13.26 6.84 -15.81
C PHE A 89 -14.47 5.89 -15.75
N ASP A 90 -15.11 5.69 -16.90
CA ASP A 90 -16.18 4.71 -17.06
C ASP A 90 -15.58 3.39 -17.60
N PRO A 91 -15.56 2.32 -16.82
CA PRO A 91 -14.99 1.03 -17.25
C PRO A 91 -15.73 0.38 -18.43
N ASN A 92 -17.01 0.71 -18.65
CA ASN A 92 -17.81 0.14 -19.72
C ASN A 92 -17.48 0.77 -21.07
N THR A 93 -17.42 2.11 -21.11
CA THR A 93 -17.09 2.88 -22.33
C THR A 93 -15.59 3.10 -22.51
N LYS A 94 -14.80 2.87 -21.45
CA LYS A 94 -13.34 3.11 -21.40
C LYS A 94 -12.98 4.57 -21.70
N SER A 95 -13.80 5.48 -21.22
CA SER A 95 -13.67 6.91 -21.46
C SER A 95 -13.41 7.69 -20.19
N PHE A 96 -12.61 8.74 -20.31
CA PHE A 96 -12.35 9.69 -19.25
C PHE A 96 -13.20 10.95 -19.40
N THR A 97 -13.60 11.52 -18.27
CA THR A 97 -14.12 12.88 -18.14
C THR A 97 -13.32 13.59 -17.05
N GLU A 98 -12.71 14.71 -17.36
CA GLU A 98 -11.91 15.48 -16.41
C GLU A 98 -12.67 16.74 -15.96
N PHE A 99 -12.64 17.03 -14.66
CA PHE A 99 -13.36 18.13 -14.04
C PHE A 99 -12.37 19.18 -13.54
N ASP A 100 -12.41 20.35 -14.16
CA ASP A 100 -11.56 21.48 -13.79
C ASP A 100 -11.92 22.05 -12.42
N ASN A 101 -10.93 22.25 -11.56
CA ASN A 101 -11.10 22.86 -10.25
C ASN A 101 -10.74 24.34 -10.30
N SER A 102 -11.73 25.21 -10.48
CA SER A 102 -11.53 26.66 -10.55
C SER A 102 -11.08 27.31 -9.23
N LEU A 103 -11.20 26.58 -8.11
CA LEU A 103 -10.75 27.03 -6.78
C LEU A 103 -9.31 26.59 -6.50
N TRP A 104 -8.73 25.71 -7.34
CA TRP A 104 -7.36 25.26 -7.18
C TRP A 104 -6.39 26.42 -7.41
N PRO A 105 -5.36 26.58 -6.55
CA PRO A 105 -4.37 27.64 -6.73
C PRO A 105 -3.71 27.57 -8.10
N LYS A 106 -3.56 28.70 -8.77
CA LYS A 106 -2.89 28.73 -10.07
C LYS A 106 -1.47 28.21 -9.95
N ASN A 107 -1.12 27.23 -10.78
CA ASN A 107 0.14 26.47 -10.72
C ASN A 107 0.35 25.73 -9.38
N GLY A 108 -0.70 25.58 -8.59
CA GLY A 108 -0.68 24.82 -7.35
C GLY A 108 -0.50 23.33 -7.64
N ARG A 109 0.25 22.67 -6.79
CA ARG A 109 0.45 21.21 -6.77
C ARG A 109 0.31 20.73 -5.36
N SER A 110 -0.24 19.55 -5.22
CA SER A 110 -0.40 18.92 -3.91
C SER A 110 -0.48 17.43 -4.08
N MET A 111 0.13 16.70 -3.18
CA MET A 111 -0.14 15.27 -3.08
C MET A 111 -1.56 15.09 -2.53
N ILE A 112 -2.41 14.45 -3.33
CA ILE A 112 -3.79 14.12 -2.97
C ILE A 112 -3.81 12.63 -2.63
N TRP A 113 -3.49 12.32 -1.38
CA TRP A 113 -3.27 10.95 -0.92
C TRP A 113 -4.54 10.16 -0.69
N GLY A 114 -5.60 10.82 -0.30
CA GLY A 114 -6.85 10.18 0.06
C GLY A 114 -8.02 10.71 -0.74
N ILE A 115 -8.87 9.81 -1.23
CA ILE A 115 -10.18 10.11 -1.81
C ILE A 115 -11.16 9.05 -1.32
N ASP A 116 -12.39 9.47 -1.00
CA ASP A 116 -13.47 8.54 -0.69
C ASP A 116 -14.81 9.04 -1.24
N TYR A 117 -15.70 8.10 -1.52
CA TYR A 117 -17.04 8.37 -2.03
C TYR A 117 -18.05 8.34 -0.89
N SER A 118 -18.87 9.39 -0.83
CA SER A 118 -19.96 9.53 0.13
C SER A 118 -21.30 9.11 -0.48
N PRO A 119 -22.17 8.41 0.28
CA PRO A 119 -23.50 8.02 -0.19
C PRO A 119 -24.40 9.19 -0.63
N ASP A 120 -24.06 10.43 -0.27
CA ASP A 120 -24.77 11.64 -0.73
C ASP A 120 -24.39 12.08 -2.16
N GLY A 121 -23.56 11.29 -2.86
CA GLY A 121 -23.09 11.61 -4.21
C GLY A 121 -21.95 12.61 -4.22
N SER A 122 -21.19 12.71 -3.16
CA SER A 122 -20.00 13.54 -3.09
C SER A 122 -18.71 12.72 -3.03
N LEU A 123 -17.64 13.30 -3.56
CA LEU A 123 -16.28 12.83 -3.35
C LEU A 123 -15.58 13.75 -2.35
N TRP A 124 -14.88 13.14 -1.42
CA TRP A 124 -14.05 13.84 -0.45
C TRP A 124 -12.60 13.49 -0.69
N PHE A 125 -11.70 14.47 -0.66
CA PHE A 125 -10.27 14.21 -0.86
C PHE A 125 -9.38 15.16 -0.05
N THR A 126 -8.18 14.68 0.27
CA THR A 126 -7.19 15.44 1.04
C THR A 126 -6.34 16.33 0.13
N ASP A 127 -5.77 17.38 0.70
CA ASP A 127 -4.85 18.29 0.02
C ASP A 127 -3.73 18.66 0.99
N GLU A 128 -2.59 18.03 0.83
CA GLU A 128 -1.43 18.17 1.72
C GLU A 128 -0.87 19.59 1.71
N SER A 129 -0.64 20.14 0.52
CA SER A 129 0.12 21.38 0.37
C SER A 129 -0.67 22.63 0.78
N HIS A 130 -2.00 22.54 0.79
CA HIS A 130 -2.86 23.69 1.08
C HIS A 130 -3.66 23.52 2.37
N ASP A 131 -3.29 22.56 3.24
CA ASP A 131 -3.96 22.30 4.52
C ASP A 131 -5.49 22.29 4.36
N SER A 132 -6.00 21.39 3.51
CA SER A 132 -7.41 21.40 3.15
C SER A 132 -7.98 20.01 2.95
N VAL A 133 -9.28 19.93 3.14
CA VAL A 133 -10.10 18.82 2.68
C VAL A 133 -11.09 19.39 1.64
N TRP A 134 -11.21 18.71 0.54
CA TRP A 134 -12.08 19.11 -0.54
C TRP A 134 -13.30 18.20 -0.63
N ARG A 135 -14.41 18.79 -1.04
CA ARG A 135 -15.63 18.09 -1.42
C ARG A 135 -15.96 18.42 -2.87
N PHE A 136 -16.27 17.39 -3.66
CA PHE A 136 -16.81 17.55 -5.01
C PHE A 136 -18.20 16.93 -5.08
N SER A 137 -19.22 17.74 -5.40
CA SER A 137 -20.57 17.28 -5.68
C SER A 137 -20.63 16.76 -7.11
N ILE A 138 -20.88 15.45 -7.28
CA ILE A 138 -20.96 14.82 -8.61
C ILE A 138 -22.15 15.37 -9.39
N GLN A 139 -23.27 15.63 -8.72
CA GLN A 139 -24.49 16.15 -9.35
C GLN A 139 -24.31 17.57 -9.88
N ASP A 140 -23.66 18.46 -9.11
CA ASP A 140 -23.51 19.86 -9.45
C ASP A 140 -22.22 20.19 -10.17
N GLU A 141 -21.30 19.22 -10.25
CA GLU A 141 -19.93 19.35 -10.76
C GLU A 141 -19.17 20.51 -10.09
N LYS A 142 -19.34 20.64 -8.76
CA LYS A 142 -18.80 21.78 -8.00
C LYS A 142 -17.87 21.32 -6.89
N TYR A 143 -16.74 22.00 -6.82
CA TYR A 143 -15.79 21.87 -5.72
C TYR A 143 -16.12 22.82 -4.59
N SER A 144 -15.90 22.38 -3.37
CA SER A 144 -15.82 23.19 -2.17
C SER A 144 -14.61 22.83 -1.35
N ARG A 145 -14.01 23.82 -0.69
CA ARG A 145 -12.79 23.67 0.09
C ARG A 145 -13.09 23.94 1.56
N ILE A 146 -12.60 23.07 2.43
CA ILE A 146 -12.69 23.21 3.88
C ILE A 146 -11.26 23.28 4.42
N SER A 147 -10.94 24.32 5.20
CA SER A 147 -9.63 24.42 5.84
C SER A 147 -9.42 23.28 6.82
N TYR A 148 -8.25 22.66 6.80
CA TYR A 148 -7.85 21.63 7.74
C TYR A 148 -7.06 22.27 8.90
N PRO A 149 -7.27 21.84 10.17
CA PRO A 149 -6.59 22.43 11.32
C PRO A 149 -5.11 22.01 11.34
N SER A 150 -4.31 22.79 10.64
CA SER A 150 -2.86 22.59 10.52
C SER A 150 -2.14 23.48 11.55
N GLU A 151 -1.21 22.87 12.28
CA GLU A 151 -0.29 23.58 13.17
C GLU A 151 1.06 23.86 12.52
N GLY A 152 1.09 23.91 11.18
CA GLY A 152 2.29 24.19 10.37
C GLY A 152 3.12 22.94 10.01
N ASN A 153 2.72 21.77 10.45
CA ASN A 153 3.37 20.48 10.10
C ASN A 153 2.31 19.39 9.89
N SER A 154 1.31 19.68 9.08
CA SER A 154 0.25 18.73 8.76
C SER A 154 0.45 18.10 7.40
N LEU A 155 0.12 16.81 7.32
CA LEU A 155 0.00 16.07 6.08
C LEU A 155 -1.26 15.21 6.19
N PRO A 156 -2.46 15.78 5.89
CA PRO A 156 -3.68 14.99 5.80
C PRO A 156 -3.52 14.00 4.65
N GLN A 157 -3.41 12.71 4.99
CA GLN A 157 -3.03 11.69 4.03
C GLN A 157 -4.25 10.89 3.56
N LYS A 158 -4.66 9.88 4.30
CA LYS A 158 -5.87 9.11 3.99
C LYS A 158 -7.10 9.76 4.60
N LEU A 159 -8.23 9.54 3.96
CA LEU A 159 -9.52 9.85 4.56
C LEU A 159 -10.52 8.73 4.29
N LYS A 160 -11.53 8.65 5.16
CA LYS A 160 -12.68 7.76 5.01
C LYS A 160 -13.96 8.44 5.45
N VAL A 161 -14.98 8.32 4.63
CA VAL A 161 -16.34 8.73 4.99
C VAL A 161 -16.95 7.66 5.89
N ASP A 162 -17.32 8.03 7.13
CA ASP A 162 -18.00 7.16 8.09
C ASP A 162 -19.31 7.81 8.55
N GLY A 163 -20.39 7.47 7.86
CA GLY A 163 -21.69 8.11 8.07
C GLY A 163 -21.69 9.60 7.73
N SER A 164 -21.94 10.45 8.73
CA SER A 164 -21.93 11.92 8.57
C SER A 164 -20.58 12.56 8.84
N GLN A 165 -19.57 11.79 9.25
CA GLN A 165 -18.24 12.32 9.56
C GLN A 165 -17.20 11.81 8.56
N ILE A 166 -16.06 12.48 8.53
CA ILE A 166 -14.90 12.09 7.74
C ILE A 166 -13.75 11.90 8.70
N VAL A 167 -13.14 10.72 8.66
CA VAL A 167 -11.96 10.37 9.46
C VAL A 167 -10.74 10.57 8.59
N ILE A 168 -9.71 11.21 9.13
CA ILE A 168 -8.49 11.60 8.39
C ILE A 168 -7.29 11.28 9.27
N ASN A 169 -6.27 10.60 8.73
CA ASN A 169 -4.97 10.57 9.37
C ASN A 169 -4.14 11.78 8.94
N ASP A 170 -3.56 12.43 9.92
CA ASP A 170 -2.58 13.49 9.70
C ASP A 170 -1.19 12.92 9.95
N PHE A 171 -0.51 12.53 8.87
CA PHE A 171 0.73 11.77 8.95
C PHE A 171 1.80 12.49 9.77
N THR A 172 2.20 13.70 9.37
CA THR A 172 3.21 14.48 10.07
C THR A 172 2.65 15.33 11.20
N GLY A 173 1.36 15.66 11.16
CA GLY A 173 0.65 16.31 12.27
C GLY A 173 0.39 15.38 13.43
N ASN A 174 0.70 14.09 13.28
CA ASN A 174 0.72 13.10 14.36
C ASN A 174 -0.61 12.98 15.11
N LYS A 175 -1.70 12.85 14.36
CA LYS A 175 -3.06 12.75 14.91
C LYS A 175 -4.02 12.06 13.95
N ILE A 176 -5.12 11.55 14.49
CA ILE A 176 -6.34 11.20 13.74
C ILE A 176 -7.34 12.33 13.96
N THR A 177 -7.94 12.82 12.89
CA THR A 177 -8.92 13.91 12.93
C THR A 177 -10.26 13.43 12.43
N PHE A 178 -11.31 13.76 13.17
CA PHE A 178 -12.70 13.56 12.79
C PHE A 178 -13.26 14.92 12.36
N LEU A 179 -13.70 15.01 11.11
CA LEU A 179 -14.34 16.20 10.54
C LEU A 179 -15.85 15.95 10.48
N ASP A 180 -16.63 16.83 11.10
CA ASP A 180 -18.07 16.96 10.88
C ASP A 180 -18.33 18.09 9.88
N PRO A 181 -18.65 17.78 8.60
CA PRO A 181 -18.85 18.81 7.58
C PRO A 181 -20.15 19.60 7.74
N THR A 182 -21.04 19.19 8.65
CA THR A 182 -22.31 19.89 8.91
C THR A 182 -22.13 21.09 9.83
N GLN A 183 -21.02 21.16 10.56
CA GLN A 183 -20.71 22.25 11.47
C GLN A 183 -20.05 23.43 10.74
N SER A 184 -20.43 24.64 11.13
CA SER A 184 -19.81 25.88 10.64
C SER A 184 -18.75 26.44 11.59
N ASP A 185 -18.80 26.09 12.86
CA ASP A 185 -17.83 26.46 13.89
C ASP A 185 -16.66 25.48 13.89
N ASP A 186 -15.45 25.96 13.70
CA ASP A 186 -14.26 25.11 13.61
C ASP A 186 -13.98 24.32 14.91
N ASN A 187 -14.35 24.84 16.07
CA ASN A 187 -14.21 24.12 17.35
C ASN A 187 -15.17 22.94 17.48
N LEU A 188 -16.31 22.98 16.81
CA LEU A 188 -17.29 21.88 16.77
C LEU A 188 -17.08 20.96 15.58
N ARG A 189 -16.44 21.47 14.52
CA ARG A 189 -16.20 20.76 13.27
C ARG A 189 -15.14 19.69 13.41
N TYR A 190 -14.13 19.92 14.23
CA TYR A 190 -12.97 19.02 14.33
C TYR A 190 -12.82 18.41 15.72
N LEU A 191 -12.65 17.10 15.78
CA LEU A 191 -12.14 16.41 16.94
C LEU A 191 -10.81 15.74 16.53
N SER A 192 -9.72 16.06 17.20
CA SER A 192 -8.42 15.45 16.91
C SER A 192 -7.96 14.58 18.09
N LEU A 193 -7.50 13.38 17.76
CA LEU A 193 -6.83 12.46 18.67
C LEU A 193 -5.32 12.58 18.48
N PRO A 194 -4.58 13.23 19.36
CA PRO A 194 -3.13 13.28 19.25
C PRO A 194 -2.53 11.89 19.45
N SER A 195 -1.38 11.66 18.85
CA SER A 195 -0.62 10.43 19.07
C SER A 195 -0.23 10.26 20.55
N PRO A 196 -0.29 9.04 21.09
CA PRO A 196 0.28 8.74 22.38
C PRO A 196 1.82 8.71 22.39
N VAL A 197 2.47 8.82 21.23
CA VAL A 197 3.93 8.79 21.07
C VAL A 197 4.42 10.13 20.53
N ASN A 198 5.17 10.86 21.35
CA ASN A 198 5.70 12.16 20.97
C ASN A 198 6.68 12.06 19.78
N GLY A 199 6.54 12.96 18.82
CA GLY A 199 7.41 13.05 17.64
C GLY A 199 7.27 11.91 16.64
N SER A 200 6.23 11.08 16.79
CA SER A 200 5.92 10.02 15.83
C SER A 200 5.20 10.57 14.60
N VAL A 201 5.01 9.71 13.63
CA VAL A 201 4.05 9.92 12.53
C VAL A 201 2.83 9.04 12.75
N THR A 202 1.69 9.40 12.16
CA THR A 202 0.47 8.60 12.18
C THR A 202 0.31 7.91 10.83
N GLY A 203 0.43 6.58 10.79
CA GLY A 203 0.19 5.80 9.60
C GLY A 203 -1.29 5.74 9.21
N ASP A 204 -1.62 4.82 8.31
CA ASP A 204 -3.02 4.59 7.89
C ASP A 204 -3.89 4.17 9.08
N PHE A 205 -5.19 4.21 8.87
CA PHE A 205 -6.18 3.79 9.85
C PHE A 205 -7.24 2.89 9.23
N ALA A 206 -7.88 2.11 10.08
CA ALA A 206 -9.02 1.29 9.72
C ALA A 206 -10.14 1.45 10.75
N ILE A 207 -11.38 1.32 10.30
CA ILE A 207 -12.57 1.36 11.16
C ILE A 207 -13.12 -0.05 11.21
N ASP A 208 -13.17 -0.64 12.42
CA ASP A 208 -13.68 -1.98 12.59
C ASP A 208 -15.23 -2.03 12.56
N PRO A 209 -15.86 -3.22 12.49
CA PRO A 209 -17.32 -3.34 12.48
C PRO A 209 -18.01 -2.73 13.71
N ASP A 210 -17.32 -2.67 14.84
CA ASP A 210 -17.81 -2.05 16.09
C ASP A 210 -17.60 -0.53 16.09
N LYS A 211 -17.10 0.05 14.98
CA LYS A 211 -16.80 1.47 14.83
C LYS A 211 -15.62 1.98 15.66
N ASN A 212 -14.76 1.09 16.16
CA ASN A 212 -13.48 1.53 16.71
C ASN A 212 -12.53 1.94 15.58
N VAL A 213 -11.71 2.94 15.85
CA VAL A 213 -10.67 3.38 14.90
C VAL A 213 -9.34 2.80 15.34
N TRP A 214 -8.73 2.03 14.46
CA TRP A 214 -7.40 1.47 14.63
C TRP A 214 -6.41 2.27 13.79
N TYR A 215 -5.24 2.59 14.34
CA TYR A 215 -4.19 3.32 13.62
C TYR A 215 -2.81 3.03 14.21
N THR A 216 -1.76 3.32 13.44
CA THR A 216 -0.37 3.18 13.91
C THR A 216 0.25 4.53 14.18
N ASN A 217 1.06 4.60 15.25
CA ASN A 217 1.99 5.70 15.47
C ASN A 217 3.40 5.11 15.59
N TRP A 218 4.34 5.64 14.85
CA TRP A 218 5.68 5.09 14.81
C TRP A 218 6.75 6.16 14.60
N LEU A 219 7.93 5.89 15.14
CA LEU A 219 9.14 6.66 14.93
C LEU A 219 9.97 5.94 13.88
N PHE A 220 10.51 6.70 12.95
CA PHE A 220 11.25 6.15 11.83
C PHE A 220 12.36 5.19 12.32
N GLN A 221 12.28 3.92 11.95
CA GLN A 221 13.22 2.84 12.33
C GLN A 221 13.45 2.66 13.86
N GLN A 222 12.55 3.16 14.67
CA GLN A 222 12.67 3.08 16.13
C GLN A 222 11.49 2.34 16.79
N GLY A 223 10.58 1.81 15.96
CA GLY A 223 9.39 1.14 16.44
C GLY A 223 8.22 2.09 16.70
N GLY A 224 7.14 1.54 17.20
CA GLY A 224 5.89 2.29 17.38
C GLY A 224 4.85 1.54 18.17
N VAL A 225 3.62 1.97 18.00
CA VAL A 225 2.44 1.39 18.64
C VAL A 225 1.30 1.24 17.65
N LEU A 226 0.49 0.20 17.85
CA LEU A 226 -0.84 0.06 17.30
C LEU A 226 -1.83 0.60 18.33
N VAL A 227 -2.72 1.47 17.92
CA VAL A 227 -3.69 2.14 18.79
C VAL A 227 -5.10 1.75 18.37
N LYS A 228 -5.94 1.44 19.35
CA LYS A 228 -7.38 1.31 19.20
C LYS A 228 -8.08 2.44 19.93
N PHE A 229 -8.89 3.21 19.26
CA PHE A 229 -9.78 4.21 19.83
C PHE A 229 -11.21 3.65 19.90
N ASP A 230 -11.73 3.52 21.16
CA ASP A 230 -13.14 3.18 21.39
C ASP A 230 -14.02 4.41 21.16
N GLN A 231 -14.40 4.61 19.89
CA GLN A 231 -15.23 5.72 19.48
C GLN A 231 -16.66 5.64 20.07
N GLY A 232 -17.19 4.43 20.21
CA GLY A 232 -18.53 4.19 20.75
C GLY A 232 -18.60 4.55 22.23
N GLY A 233 -17.66 4.05 23.03
CA GLY A 233 -17.52 4.37 24.46
C GLY A 233 -17.33 5.87 24.69
N TYR A 234 -16.46 6.50 23.89
CA TYR A 234 -16.23 7.94 23.98
C TYR A 234 -17.52 8.77 23.72
N ARG A 235 -18.23 8.48 22.64
CA ARG A 235 -19.49 9.17 22.29
C ARG A 235 -20.57 9.00 23.37
N ASN A 236 -20.71 7.79 23.90
CA ASN A 236 -21.66 7.50 24.96
C ASN A 236 -21.32 8.30 26.24
N SER A 237 -20.04 8.40 26.56
CA SER A 237 -19.60 9.14 27.75
C SER A 237 -19.82 10.64 27.60
N ILE A 238 -19.53 11.22 26.42
CA ILE A 238 -19.84 12.64 26.13
C ILE A 238 -21.35 12.89 26.23
N ALA A 239 -22.18 12.03 25.67
CA ALA A 239 -23.63 12.20 25.73
C ALA A 239 -24.19 12.18 27.17
N ASN A 240 -23.49 11.46 28.08
CA ASN A 240 -23.86 11.36 29.50
C ASN A 240 -23.17 12.41 30.41
N ALA A 241 -22.17 13.12 29.89
CA ALA A 241 -21.36 14.05 30.70
C ALA A 241 -22.02 15.40 30.99
N HIS A 242 -23.22 15.64 30.49
CA HIS A 242 -24.02 16.86 30.72
C HIS A 242 -23.25 18.18 30.45
N GLY A 243 -22.33 18.16 29.48
CA GLY A 243 -21.54 19.33 29.07
C GLY A 243 -20.09 19.34 29.54
N ASP A 244 -19.67 18.37 30.34
CA ASP A 244 -18.27 18.20 30.68
C ASP A 244 -17.51 17.56 29.48
N SER A 245 -16.38 18.12 29.08
CA SER A 245 -15.53 17.50 28.07
C SER A 245 -14.68 16.40 28.69
N LEU A 246 -14.72 15.22 28.09
CA LEU A 246 -13.90 14.06 28.50
C LEU A 246 -12.66 13.98 27.61
N PRO A 247 -11.47 13.68 28.17
CA PRO A 247 -10.29 13.48 27.38
C PRO A 247 -10.43 12.27 26.44
N PRO A 248 -10.29 12.41 25.11
CA PRO A 248 -10.36 11.28 24.19
C PRO A 248 -9.31 10.20 24.46
N LEU A 249 -8.19 10.57 25.05
CA LEU A 249 -7.07 9.66 25.36
C LEU A 249 -7.43 8.54 26.33
N ASP A 250 -8.44 8.75 27.20
CA ASP A 250 -8.91 7.73 28.15
C ASP A 250 -9.59 6.54 27.46
N TYR A 251 -9.92 6.71 26.19
CA TYR A 251 -10.58 5.70 25.34
C TYR A 251 -9.60 5.02 24.37
N LEU A 252 -8.30 5.24 24.54
CA LEU A 252 -7.25 4.58 23.76
C LEU A 252 -6.77 3.30 24.43
N LYS A 253 -6.63 2.24 23.62
CA LYS A 253 -5.88 1.04 23.98
C LYS A 253 -4.64 0.96 23.10
N ILE A 254 -3.48 0.80 23.73
CA ILE A 254 -2.18 0.89 23.06
C ILE A 254 -1.50 -0.47 23.12
N PHE A 255 -0.99 -0.93 21.95
CA PHE A 255 -0.23 -2.16 21.81
C PHE A 255 1.14 -1.82 21.23
N LYS A 256 2.21 -2.35 21.82
CA LYS A 256 3.57 -2.15 21.31
C LYS A 256 3.76 -2.95 20.02
N LEU A 257 4.30 -2.31 18.98
CA LEU A 257 4.72 -3.02 17.77
C LEU A 257 6.00 -3.82 18.04
N PRO A 258 6.14 -5.03 17.46
CA PRO A 258 7.38 -5.77 17.50
C PRO A 258 8.47 -5.06 16.69
N PRO A 259 9.77 -5.33 16.99
CA PRO A 259 10.87 -4.62 16.35
C PRO A 259 11.02 -4.87 14.85
N GLU A 260 10.42 -5.91 14.34
CA GLU A 260 10.39 -6.27 12.92
C GLU A 260 9.50 -5.34 12.09
N ILE A 261 8.55 -4.66 12.72
CA ILE A 261 7.68 -3.67 12.07
C ILE A 261 8.33 -2.29 12.15
N LEU A 262 8.77 -1.76 11.02
CA LEU A 262 9.56 -0.54 10.95
C LEU A 262 8.76 0.67 10.48
N THR A 263 7.93 0.51 9.45
CA THR A 263 7.15 1.60 8.84
C THR A 263 5.76 1.10 8.40
N PRO A 264 4.86 0.80 9.36
CA PRO A 264 3.52 0.27 9.07
C PRO A 264 2.61 1.36 8.51
N ASN A 265 2.74 1.64 7.21
CA ASN A 265 1.98 2.69 6.55
C ASN A 265 0.54 2.28 6.23
N GLY A 266 0.33 1.08 5.70
CA GLY A 266 -1.00 0.62 5.30
C GLY A 266 -1.68 -0.21 6.39
N MET A 267 -3.00 -0.07 6.52
CA MET A 267 -3.79 -0.82 7.49
C MET A 267 -5.17 -1.21 6.93
N THR A 268 -5.63 -2.41 7.30
CA THR A 268 -7.02 -2.83 7.13
C THR A 268 -7.46 -3.73 8.29
N VAL A 269 -8.77 -3.89 8.43
CA VAL A 269 -9.39 -4.84 9.36
C VAL A 269 -10.18 -5.85 8.57
N SER A 270 -9.97 -7.13 8.82
CA SER A 270 -10.78 -8.19 8.25
C SER A 270 -12.06 -8.42 9.05
N ASP A 271 -13.07 -9.07 8.45
CA ASP A 271 -14.38 -9.30 9.06
C ASP A 271 -14.33 -10.05 10.40
N ASN A 272 -13.30 -10.87 10.61
CA ASN A 272 -13.06 -11.58 11.88
C ASN A 272 -12.32 -10.73 12.92
N GLY A 273 -12.10 -9.43 12.66
CA GLY A 273 -11.48 -8.48 13.58
C GLY A 273 -9.95 -8.52 13.65
N ILE A 274 -9.30 -9.29 12.78
CA ILE A 274 -7.84 -9.28 12.67
C ILE A 274 -7.37 -7.99 11.98
N ILE A 275 -6.39 -7.33 12.57
CA ILE A 275 -5.76 -6.13 12.01
C ILE A 275 -4.60 -6.54 11.11
N TRP A 276 -4.54 -5.98 9.92
CA TRP A 276 -3.44 -6.21 8.98
C TRP A 276 -2.67 -4.93 8.71
N LEU A 277 -1.35 -5.04 8.69
CA LEU A 277 -0.42 -3.94 8.49
C LEU A 277 0.48 -4.24 7.29
N ALA A 278 0.72 -3.23 6.45
CA ALA A 278 1.73 -3.27 5.40
C ALA A 278 2.95 -2.47 5.84
N ASP A 279 4.13 -3.10 5.85
CA ASP A 279 5.38 -2.46 6.29
C ASP A 279 6.22 -2.03 5.09
N THR A 280 6.28 -0.73 4.82
CA THR A 280 6.98 -0.17 3.64
C THR A 280 8.50 -0.18 3.73
N SER A 281 9.08 -0.57 4.85
CA SER A 281 10.54 -0.73 5.00
C SER A 281 11.01 -2.18 4.89
N SER A 282 10.10 -3.09 4.54
CA SER A 282 10.39 -4.51 4.37
C SER A 282 9.61 -5.10 3.19
N SER A 283 9.80 -6.40 2.92
CA SER A 283 8.96 -7.21 2.05
C SER A 283 7.94 -7.98 2.89
N SER A 284 7.19 -7.28 3.78
CA SER A 284 6.32 -7.99 4.72
C SER A 284 5.00 -7.27 4.97
N ILE A 285 3.99 -8.09 5.20
CA ILE A 285 2.75 -7.70 5.84
C ILE A 285 2.65 -8.43 7.19
N PHE A 286 1.91 -7.85 8.12
CA PHE A 286 1.76 -8.40 9.46
C PHE A 286 0.28 -8.48 9.82
N ASN A 287 -0.12 -9.54 10.52
CA ASN A 287 -1.39 -9.53 11.21
C ASN A 287 -1.21 -9.30 12.70
N PHE A 288 -2.23 -8.76 13.33
CA PHE A 288 -2.38 -8.64 14.76
C PHE A 288 -3.74 -9.20 15.18
N ASP A 289 -3.72 -10.18 16.07
CA ASP A 289 -4.93 -10.70 16.69
C ASP A 289 -5.22 -9.94 18.00
N PRO A 290 -6.30 -9.14 18.08
CA PRO A 290 -6.62 -8.37 19.28
C PRO A 290 -6.96 -9.21 20.52
N ILE A 291 -7.32 -10.49 20.34
CA ILE A 291 -7.67 -11.41 21.42
C ILE A 291 -6.41 -11.96 22.07
N THR A 292 -5.51 -12.53 21.26
CA THR A 292 -4.26 -13.12 21.74
C THR A 292 -3.15 -12.09 21.90
N GLN A 293 -3.29 -10.93 21.28
CA GLN A 293 -2.32 -9.84 21.20
C GLN A 293 -0.98 -10.28 20.57
N GLN A 294 -1.05 -11.22 19.63
CA GLN A 294 0.11 -11.73 18.91
C GLN A 294 0.17 -11.15 17.50
N PHE A 295 1.40 -10.88 17.05
CA PHE A 295 1.70 -10.53 15.66
C PHE A 295 2.22 -11.75 14.91
N THR A 296 1.87 -11.87 13.64
CA THR A 296 2.45 -12.85 12.70
C THR A 296 2.94 -12.11 11.46
N GLN A 297 4.17 -12.38 11.07
CA GLN A 297 4.80 -11.83 9.86
C GLN A 297 4.56 -12.75 8.67
N TYR A 298 4.23 -12.16 7.53
CA TYR A 298 4.10 -12.81 6.23
C TYR A 298 5.00 -12.09 5.24
N VAL A 299 5.96 -12.79 4.69
CA VAL A 299 6.87 -12.26 3.68
C VAL A 299 6.20 -12.28 2.30
N THR A 300 6.53 -11.32 1.44
CA THR A 300 6.18 -11.34 0.02
C THR A 300 7.37 -11.78 -0.83
N SER A 301 7.18 -11.93 -2.14
CA SER A 301 8.27 -12.29 -3.04
C SER A 301 9.33 -11.20 -3.12
N ASP A 302 10.58 -11.58 -3.33
CA ASP A 302 11.63 -10.61 -3.61
C ASP A 302 11.38 -9.94 -4.96
N PRO A 303 11.47 -8.61 -5.04
CA PRO A 303 11.29 -7.90 -6.29
C PRO A 303 12.41 -8.25 -7.28
N LYS A 304 12.05 -8.29 -8.57
CA LYS A 304 13.04 -8.55 -9.64
C LYS A 304 13.99 -7.35 -9.79
N ILE A 305 15.29 -7.62 -9.93
CA ILE A 305 16.29 -6.57 -10.21
C ILE A 305 15.92 -5.74 -11.44
N SER A 306 15.35 -6.37 -12.48
CA SER A 306 14.82 -5.69 -13.66
C SER A 306 13.70 -4.69 -13.37
N THR A 307 13.16 -4.66 -12.16
CA THR A 307 12.10 -3.72 -11.79
C THR A 307 12.68 -2.46 -11.16
N TYR A 308 13.53 -2.58 -10.15
CA TYR A 308 14.05 -1.41 -9.42
C TYR A 308 15.51 -1.07 -9.75
N GLY A 309 16.22 -1.91 -10.49
CA GLY A 309 17.61 -1.70 -10.87
C GLY A 309 18.61 -2.49 -10.04
N ASN A 310 19.82 -1.97 -9.92
CA ASN A 310 20.99 -2.74 -9.49
C ASN A 310 21.41 -2.50 -8.03
N ASP A 311 20.54 -2.10 -7.15
CA ASP A 311 20.81 -1.84 -5.72
C ASP A 311 21.94 -0.84 -5.40
N THR A 312 22.41 -0.10 -6.38
CA THR A 312 23.48 0.91 -6.18
C THR A 312 22.96 2.28 -5.80
N GLY A 313 21.64 2.52 -5.93
CA GLY A 313 20.98 3.79 -5.66
C GLY A 313 20.37 3.89 -4.27
N LEU A 314 19.16 4.42 -4.20
CA LEU A 314 18.41 4.63 -2.97
C LEU A 314 17.97 3.34 -2.29
N ILE A 315 17.69 2.32 -3.08
CA ILE A 315 17.24 1.00 -2.62
C ILE A 315 18.44 0.07 -2.65
N LYS A 316 19.10 -0.06 -1.50
CA LYS A 316 20.30 -0.90 -1.36
C LYS A 316 20.03 -2.36 -1.06
N SER A 317 18.77 -2.72 -0.91
CA SER A 317 18.33 -4.10 -0.69
C SER A 317 17.01 -4.29 -1.39
N PRO A 318 16.84 -5.40 -2.11
CA PRO A 318 15.58 -5.69 -2.76
C PRO A 318 14.50 -5.93 -1.70
N ILE A 319 13.55 -5.00 -1.59
CA ILE A 319 12.34 -5.13 -0.79
C ILE A 319 11.16 -4.80 -1.66
N SER A 320 10.05 -5.52 -1.52
CA SER A 320 8.84 -5.32 -2.34
C SER A 320 8.10 -4.04 -1.98
N ARG A 321 8.22 -3.58 -0.74
CA ARG A 321 7.55 -2.39 -0.18
C ARG A 321 6.03 -2.44 -0.29
N PRO A 322 5.35 -3.33 0.44
CA PRO A 322 3.91 -3.26 0.60
C PRO A 322 3.51 -1.89 1.18
N TYR A 323 2.51 -1.23 0.57
CA TYR A 323 2.19 0.15 0.94
C TYR A 323 0.78 0.30 1.49
N TRP A 324 -0.26 0.28 0.65
CA TRP A 324 -1.65 0.22 1.10
C TRP A 324 -2.17 -1.20 1.09
N ILE A 325 -3.04 -1.51 2.04
CA ILE A 325 -3.67 -2.81 2.16
C ILE A 325 -5.17 -2.64 2.39
N LYS A 326 -6.00 -3.42 1.70
CA LYS A 326 -7.45 -3.42 1.81
C LYS A 326 -7.97 -4.86 1.85
N THR A 327 -9.08 -5.09 2.52
CA THR A 327 -9.78 -6.38 2.50
C THR A 327 -10.88 -6.34 1.45
N ASN A 328 -10.98 -7.37 0.60
CA ASN A 328 -12.08 -7.52 -0.34
C ASN A 328 -13.29 -8.24 0.29
N SER A 329 -14.39 -8.35 -0.47
CA SER A 329 -15.63 -9.02 -0.01
C SER A 329 -15.47 -10.50 0.35
N ASP A 330 -14.44 -11.17 -0.16
CA ASP A 330 -14.17 -12.58 0.09
C ASP A 330 -13.27 -12.81 1.30
N GLY A 331 -12.84 -11.70 1.95
CA GLY A 331 -11.95 -11.69 3.09
C GLY A 331 -10.48 -11.87 2.70
N GLN A 332 -10.13 -11.70 1.43
CA GLN A 332 -8.75 -11.68 0.96
C GLN A 332 -8.16 -10.28 1.15
N LEU A 333 -6.85 -10.23 1.32
CA LEU A 333 -6.07 -9.01 1.42
C LEU A 333 -5.56 -8.62 0.03
N VAL A 334 -5.82 -7.41 -0.36
CA VAL A 334 -5.26 -6.80 -1.57
C VAL A 334 -4.30 -5.72 -1.13
N PHE A 335 -3.10 -5.69 -1.68
CA PHE A 335 -2.12 -4.65 -1.40
C PHE A 335 -1.25 -4.36 -2.63
N ASN A 336 -0.72 -3.15 -2.69
CA ASN A 336 0.24 -2.76 -3.71
C ASN A 336 1.66 -2.89 -3.16
N GLU A 337 2.57 -3.31 -4.01
CA GLU A 337 4.00 -3.43 -3.73
C GLU A 337 4.77 -2.46 -4.62
N GLN A 338 5.19 -1.36 -4.04
CA GLN A 338 5.74 -0.24 -4.81
C GLN A 338 7.01 -0.60 -5.57
N THR A 339 7.96 -1.27 -4.91
CA THR A 339 9.25 -1.60 -5.53
C THR A 339 9.20 -2.89 -6.34
N ALA A 340 8.30 -3.81 -6.01
CA ALA A 340 8.04 -4.98 -6.84
C ALA A 340 7.23 -4.63 -8.10
N ASN A 341 6.64 -3.44 -8.16
CA ASN A 341 5.79 -2.97 -9.24
C ASN A 341 4.61 -3.92 -9.50
N SER A 342 3.92 -4.31 -8.43
CA SER A 342 2.88 -5.33 -8.43
C SER A 342 1.64 -4.95 -7.62
N ILE A 343 0.54 -5.62 -7.94
CA ILE A 343 -0.64 -5.74 -7.07
C ILE A 343 -0.70 -7.18 -6.57
N ALA A 344 -0.79 -7.34 -5.27
CA ALA A 344 -0.78 -8.63 -4.61
C ALA A 344 -2.13 -8.95 -3.96
N ILE A 345 -2.48 -10.23 -3.97
CA ILE A 345 -3.67 -10.78 -3.28
C ILE A 345 -3.23 -11.93 -2.40
N MET A 346 -3.42 -11.79 -1.11
CA MET A 346 -3.22 -12.86 -0.14
C MET A 346 -4.57 -13.37 0.36
N ASP A 347 -4.76 -14.68 0.31
CA ASP A 347 -5.87 -15.34 0.99
C ASP A 347 -5.39 -15.90 2.34
N PRO A 348 -5.81 -15.30 3.47
CA PRO A 348 -5.38 -15.76 4.80
C PRO A 348 -5.88 -17.17 5.15
N LYS A 349 -6.95 -17.65 4.51
CA LYS A 349 -7.53 -18.98 4.81
C LYS A 349 -6.75 -20.10 4.17
N SER A 350 -6.37 -19.94 2.91
CA SER A 350 -5.56 -20.90 2.17
C SER A 350 -4.06 -20.68 2.35
N GLU A 351 -3.67 -19.54 2.91
CA GLU A 351 -2.29 -19.06 3.04
C GLU A 351 -1.57 -19.02 1.68
N SER A 352 -2.27 -18.51 0.66
CA SER A 352 -1.74 -18.33 -0.69
C SER A 352 -1.55 -16.86 -1.01
N LEU A 353 -0.53 -16.57 -1.80
CA LEU A 353 -0.20 -15.25 -2.32
C LEU A 353 -0.13 -15.30 -3.84
N VAL A 354 -0.79 -14.37 -4.50
CA VAL A 354 -0.71 -14.14 -5.94
C VAL A 354 -0.30 -12.70 -6.17
N GLU A 355 0.77 -12.48 -6.93
CA GLU A 355 1.30 -11.16 -7.25
C GLU A 355 1.24 -10.94 -8.75
N TYR A 356 0.55 -9.90 -9.19
CA TYR A 356 0.37 -9.51 -10.59
C TYR A 356 1.32 -8.38 -10.93
N LEU A 357 2.27 -8.64 -11.82
CA LEU A 357 3.27 -7.65 -12.21
C LEU A 357 2.65 -6.61 -13.16
N ILE A 358 2.94 -5.34 -12.92
CA ILE A 358 2.46 -4.24 -13.74
C ILE A 358 3.42 -4.04 -14.91
N PRO A 359 2.89 -3.97 -16.16
CA PRO A 359 3.73 -3.97 -17.35
C PRO A 359 4.43 -2.63 -17.61
N SER A 360 3.87 -1.51 -17.15
CA SER A 360 4.53 -0.21 -17.28
C SER A 360 5.65 -0.05 -16.27
N LYS A 361 6.79 0.43 -16.78
CA LYS A 361 8.01 0.66 -16.02
C LYS A 361 8.65 1.95 -16.51
N ASN A 362 8.90 2.89 -15.62
CA ASN A 362 9.59 4.14 -15.93
C ASN A 362 11.04 4.05 -15.46
N PRO A 363 12.01 4.03 -16.37
CA PRO A 363 13.43 3.88 -16.01
C PRO A 363 13.97 5.02 -15.15
N SER A 364 13.35 6.20 -15.18
CA SER A 364 13.74 7.33 -14.34
C SER A 364 13.39 7.15 -12.87
N TRP A 365 12.63 6.09 -12.54
CA TRP A 365 12.17 5.75 -11.19
C TRP A 365 12.75 4.42 -10.70
N GLY A 366 13.91 4.07 -11.16
CA GLY A 366 14.67 2.91 -10.72
C GLY A 366 16.17 3.15 -10.95
N ASP A 367 17.00 2.26 -10.46
CA ASP A 367 18.44 2.26 -10.69
C ASP A 367 18.79 1.60 -12.03
N CYS A 368 18.10 1.98 -13.08
CA CYS A 368 18.12 1.35 -14.38
C CYS A 368 19.30 1.83 -15.21
N ASN A 369 20.38 1.07 -15.26
CA ASN A 369 21.57 1.37 -16.06
C ASN A 369 21.31 1.21 -17.58
N ALA A 370 20.55 2.10 -18.17
CA ALA A 370 20.18 2.08 -19.59
C ALA A 370 19.38 0.85 -20.05
N ASP A 371 18.84 0.05 -19.13
CA ASP A 371 17.92 -1.03 -19.43
C ASP A 371 16.52 -0.46 -19.62
N SER A 372 15.93 -0.65 -20.78
CA SER A 372 14.61 -0.13 -21.11
C SER A 372 13.46 -0.94 -20.47
N ASP A 373 13.73 -2.13 -19.95
CA ASP A 373 12.75 -2.96 -19.25
C ASP A 373 12.92 -2.91 -17.72
N CYS A 374 13.42 -1.83 -17.21
CA CYS A 374 13.60 -1.55 -15.79
C CYS A 374 12.84 -0.29 -15.41
N GLY A 375 12.46 -0.17 -14.16
CA GLY A 375 11.79 0.98 -13.57
C GLY A 375 10.45 0.65 -12.92
N LEU A 376 9.78 1.66 -12.44
CA LEU A 376 8.54 1.54 -11.65
C LEU A 376 7.44 2.40 -12.25
N ALA A 377 6.20 1.92 -12.24
CA ALA A 377 5.01 2.74 -12.52
C ALA A 377 4.61 3.61 -11.33
N GLN A 378 5.15 3.32 -10.13
CA GLN A 378 4.79 3.95 -8.86
C GLN A 378 3.29 3.84 -8.57
N ILE A 379 2.87 2.62 -8.23
CA ILE A 379 1.49 2.34 -7.83
C ILE A 379 1.29 2.89 -6.43
N PHE A 380 0.51 3.97 -6.29
CA PHE A 380 0.27 4.55 -4.96
C PHE A 380 -1.06 4.17 -4.35
N ASP A 381 -2.14 4.10 -5.12
CA ASP A 381 -3.43 3.72 -4.57
C ASP A 381 -4.17 2.79 -5.51
N PHE A 382 -5.11 2.05 -4.95
CA PHE A 382 -5.99 1.14 -5.69
C PHE A 382 -7.38 1.09 -5.06
N THR A 383 -8.36 0.67 -5.83
CA THR A 383 -9.72 0.38 -5.36
C THR A 383 -10.18 -0.97 -5.90
N ILE A 384 -11.02 -1.66 -5.15
CA ILE A 384 -11.53 -2.98 -5.49
C ILE A 384 -12.98 -2.82 -5.96
N LEU A 385 -13.26 -3.29 -7.18
CA LEU A 385 -14.59 -3.28 -7.76
C LEU A 385 -14.90 -4.67 -8.31
N HIS A 386 -15.66 -5.47 -7.58
CA HIS A 386 -15.94 -6.88 -7.86
C HIS A 386 -14.63 -7.71 -7.97
N ASP A 387 -14.43 -8.36 -9.10
CA ASP A 387 -13.25 -9.15 -9.47
C ASP A 387 -12.14 -8.33 -10.14
N LYS A 388 -12.18 -7.02 -9.99
CA LYS A 388 -11.20 -6.09 -10.59
C LYS A 388 -10.56 -5.21 -9.55
N ILE A 389 -9.24 -5.09 -9.62
CA ILE A 389 -8.46 -4.19 -8.79
C ILE A 389 -7.95 -3.06 -9.68
N TRP A 390 -8.52 -1.87 -9.51
CA TRP A 390 -8.15 -0.68 -10.25
C TRP A 390 -7.12 0.11 -9.47
N PHE A 391 -6.06 0.57 -10.13
CA PHE A 391 -4.94 1.26 -9.49
C PHE A 391 -4.46 2.44 -10.32
N THR A 392 -3.74 3.36 -9.68
CA THR A 392 -3.11 4.51 -10.32
C THR A 392 -1.63 4.24 -10.54
N GLU A 393 -1.12 4.68 -11.70
CA GLU A 393 0.30 4.70 -12.03
C GLU A 393 0.78 6.14 -12.03
N TRP A 394 1.29 6.55 -10.89
CA TRP A 394 1.57 7.96 -10.63
C TRP A 394 2.53 8.58 -11.63
N VAL A 395 3.59 7.87 -12.02
CA VAL A 395 4.60 8.41 -12.95
C VAL A 395 4.29 8.09 -14.41
N GLU A 396 3.52 7.05 -14.69
CA GLU A 396 3.16 6.66 -16.06
C GLU A 396 1.90 7.35 -16.60
N ASN A 397 1.24 8.14 -15.76
CA ASN A 397 0.01 8.88 -16.12
C ASN A 397 -1.10 7.98 -16.65
N ASN A 398 -1.21 6.78 -16.09
CA ASN A 398 -2.21 5.79 -16.42
C ASN A 398 -3.08 5.45 -15.20
N ILE A 399 -4.21 4.80 -15.48
CA ILE A 399 -4.86 3.89 -14.55
C ILE A 399 -4.72 2.48 -15.09
N GLY A 400 -4.54 1.51 -14.22
CA GLY A 400 -4.50 0.10 -14.57
C GLY A 400 -5.61 -0.69 -13.90
N VAL A 401 -5.88 -1.88 -14.42
CA VAL A 401 -6.78 -2.86 -13.81
C VAL A 401 -6.14 -4.23 -13.83
N VAL A 402 -6.13 -4.90 -12.69
CA VAL A 402 -5.92 -6.36 -12.59
C VAL A 402 -7.27 -7.03 -12.68
N ASP A 403 -7.46 -7.95 -13.62
CA ASP A 403 -8.66 -8.78 -13.76
C ASP A 403 -8.41 -10.14 -13.08
N THR A 404 -8.93 -10.30 -11.88
CA THR A 404 -8.73 -11.52 -11.08
C THR A 404 -9.61 -12.68 -11.52
N SER A 405 -10.56 -12.45 -12.41
CA SER A 405 -11.39 -13.49 -13.02
C SER A 405 -10.63 -14.32 -14.08
N VAL A 406 -9.49 -13.82 -14.56
CA VAL A 406 -8.65 -14.54 -15.50
C VAL A 406 -7.99 -15.73 -14.80
N ALA A 407 -8.14 -16.91 -15.39
CA ALA A 407 -7.60 -18.13 -14.80
C ALA A 407 -6.07 -18.09 -14.71
N LEU A 408 -5.54 -18.44 -13.53
CA LEU A 408 -4.11 -18.54 -13.31
C LEU A 408 -3.49 -19.67 -14.16
N PRO A 409 -2.28 -19.46 -14.72
CA PRO A 409 -1.67 -20.37 -15.67
C PRO A 409 -1.10 -21.65 -15.03
N PHE A 410 -0.92 -21.64 -13.74
CA PHE A 410 -0.49 -22.80 -12.97
C PHE A 410 -1.04 -22.73 -11.53
N GLY A 411 -0.94 -23.84 -10.80
CA GLY A 411 -1.25 -23.92 -9.37
C GLY A 411 -0.03 -24.35 -8.58
N ILE A 412 -0.04 -24.07 -7.27
CA ILE A 412 0.96 -24.52 -6.30
C ILE A 412 0.28 -25.35 -5.23
N GLU A 413 0.79 -26.57 -4.99
CA GLU A 413 0.35 -27.45 -3.91
C GLU A 413 1.54 -27.83 -3.05
N LEU A 414 1.43 -27.66 -1.73
CA LEU A 414 2.43 -28.05 -0.75
C LEU A 414 2.15 -29.49 -0.28
N ASP A 415 3.19 -30.32 -0.11
CA ASP A 415 3.08 -31.62 0.53
C ASP A 415 2.83 -31.49 2.04
N SER A 416 3.35 -30.44 2.65
CA SER A 416 3.10 -30.08 4.04
C SER A 416 3.00 -28.55 4.20
N LYS A 417 2.04 -28.11 5.01
CA LYS A 417 1.90 -26.69 5.40
C LYS A 417 2.68 -26.34 6.66
N ASP A 418 3.13 -27.35 7.41
CA ASP A 418 3.79 -27.18 8.69
C ASP A 418 4.99 -28.12 8.78
N ILE A 419 6.13 -27.58 9.20
CA ILE A 419 7.32 -28.36 9.55
C ILE A 419 7.83 -27.91 10.92
N SER A 420 8.52 -28.81 11.64
CA SER A 420 9.19 -28.49 12.90
C SER A 420 10.67 -28.80 12.79
N LEU A 421 11.52 -27.89 13.27
CA LEU A 421 12.98 -27.98 13.28
C LEU A 421 13.50 -27.71 14.69
N MET A 422 14.58 -28.43 15.06
CA MET A 422 15.44 -27.96 16.14
C MET A 422 16.42 -26.91 15.63
N PRO A 423 16.97 -26.02 16.47
CA PRO A 423 18.10 -25.19 16.09
C PRO A 423 19.23 -26.05 15.48
N GLY A 424 19.82 -25.62 14.36
CA GLY A 424 20.82 -26.36 13.59
C GLY A 424 20.27 -27.49 12.68
N GLU A 425 18.98 -27.79 12.71
CA GLU A 425 18.37 -28.84 11.90
C GLU A 425 17.98 -28.34 10.50
N SER A 426 17.96 -29.23 9.53
CA SER A 426 17.43 -29.02 8.17
C SER A 426 16.43 -30.11 7.83
N LYS A 427 15.35 -29.75 7.14
CA LYS A 427 14.34 -30.69 6.63
C LYS A 427 13.99 -30.40 5.19
N ASN A 428 13.71 -31.46 4.45
CA ASN A 428 13.18 -31.36 3.11
C ASN A 428 11.67 -31.36 3.14
N LEU A 429 11.09 -30.55 2.27
CA LEU A 429 9.69 -30.61 1.89
C LEU A 429 9.60 -30.42 0.37
N SER A 430 8.45 -30.70 -0.21
CA SER A 430 8.24 -30.48 -1.63
C SER A 430 6.97 -29.70 -1.89
N PHE A 431 6.94 -29.00 -3.02
CA PHE A 431 5.71 -28.48 -3.58
C PHE A 431 5.60 -28.88 -5.04
N ILE A 432 4.38 -28.93 -5.54
CA ILE A 432 4.07 -29.31 -6.92
C ILE A 432 3.60 -28.09 -7.68
N ILE A 433 4.24 -27.82 -8.82
CA ILE A 433 3.77 -26.83 -9.79
C ILE A 433 2.89 -27.58 -10.81
N SER A 434 1.63 -27.20 -10.90
CA SER A 434 0.64 -27.81 -11.80
C SER A 434 0.31 -26.83 -12.95
N PRO A 435 1.02 -26.91 -14.09
CA PRO A 435 0.79 -26.03 -15.23
C PRO A 435 -0.54 -26.37 -15.92
N LYS A 436 -1.27 -25.35 -16.36
CA LYS A 436 -2.51 -25.46 -17.16
C LYS A 436 -2.28 -25.13 -18.64
N GLN A 437 -1.09 -24.70 -18.97
CA GLN A 437 -0.61 -24.37 -20.31
C GLN A 437 0.92 -24.51 -20.33
N ASP A 438 1.51 -24.50 -21.52
CA ASP A 438 2.96 -24.48 -21.65
C ASP A 438 3.52 -23.17 -21.10
N LEU A 439 4.55 -23.26 -20.24
CA LEU A 439 5.16 -22.12 -19.58
C LEU A 439 6.67 -22.08 -19.83
N SER A 440 7.19 -20.90 -20.08
CA SER A 440 8.63 -20.64 -20.22
C SER A 440 9.10 -19.61 -19.20
N GLY A 441 10.40 -19.62 -18.91
CA GLY A 441 10.99 -18.64 -17.99
C GLY A 441 10.55 -18.80 -16.53
N VAL A 442 10.14 -20.02 -16.14
CA VAL A 442 9.64 -20.28 -14.79
C VAL A 442 10.80 -20.22 -13.79
N SER A 443 10.64 -19.40 -12.77
CA SER A 443 11.58 -19.26 -11.64
C SER A 443 10.91 -19.66 -10.33
N LEU A 444 11.72 -19.98 -9.30
CA LEU A 444 11.23 -20.33 -7.97
C LEU A 444 11.14 -19.11 -7.07
N ILE A 445 10.20 -19.15 -6.15
CA ILE A 445 10.08 -18.24 -5.00
C ILE A 445 10.40 -19.05 -3.76
N LEU A 446 11.45 -18.65 -3.04
CA LEU A 446 11.94 -19.24 -1.80
C LEU A 446 12.29 -18.08 -0.86
N SER A 447 11.26 -17.42 -0.32
CA SER A 447 11.43 -16.18 0.46
C SER A 447 11.20 -16.41 1.94
N ASP A 448 12.16 -15.98 2.76
CA ASP A 448 12.06 -15.91 4.20
C ASP A 448 12.67 -14.59 4.71
N PRO A 449 12.05 -13.92 5.68
CA PRO A 449 12.57 -12.65 6.22
C PRO A 449 13.55 -12.84 7.37
N TYR A 450 13.92 -14.08 7.70
CA TYR A 450 14.61 -14.41 8.93
C TYR A 450 16.06 -14.81 8.67
N THR A 451 17.01 -14.10 9.26
CA THR A 451 18.45 -14.39 9.10
C THR A 451 18.89 -15.76 9.65
N PHE A 452 18.04 -16.37 10.45
CA PHE A 452 18.29 -17.70 11.05
C PHE A 452 17.57 -18.85 10.34
N LEU A 453 16.77 -18.57 9.29
CA LEU A 453 16.19 -19.56 8.39
C LEU A 453 16.80 -19.40 7.00
N ASN A 454 16.82 -20.48 6.24
CA ASN A 454 17.23 -20.45 4.85
C ASN A 454 16.49 -21.54 4.07
N ALA A 455 15.84 -21.15 2.96
CA ALA A 455 15.14 -22.04 2.05
C ALA A 455 15.93 -22.17 0.74
N THR A 456 16.29 -23.38 0.36
CA THR A 456 17.09 -23.65 -0.84
C THR A 456 16.49 -24.76 -1.68
N SER A 457 16.76 -24.75 -3.00
CA SER A 457 16.43 -25.83 -3.92
C SER A 457 17.59 -26.06 -4.88
N SER A 458 17.76 -27.31 -5.31
CA SER A 458 18.75 -27.69 -6.33
C SER A 458 18.23 -27.51 -7.77
N VAL A 459 16.99 -27.09 -7.95
CA VAL A 459 16.40 -26.91 -9.27
C VAL A 459 17.03 -25.70 -9.96
N SER A 460 17.58 -25.95 -11.15
CA SER A 460 18.13 -24.85 -11.99
C SER A 460 16.99 -23.99 -12.54
N VAL A 461 17.11 -22.67 -12.42
CA VAL A 461 16.17 -21.68 -12.91
C VAL A 461 16.84 -20.76 -13.94
N PRO A 462 16.12 -20.22 -14.95
CA PRO A 462 14.73 -20.54 -15.28
C PRO A 462 14.58 -21.91 -15.99
N PHE A 463 13.36 -22.47 -15.95
CA PHE A 463 13.03 -23.72 -16.63
C PHE A 463 11.71 -23.59 -17.43
N GLN A 464 11.35 -24.66 -18.14
CA GLN A 464 10.09 -24.77 -18.89
C GLN A 464 9.19 -25.82 -18.24
N LEU A 465 7.88 -25.64 -18.42
CA LEU A 465 6.85 -26.59 -18.01
C LEU A 465 5.91 -26.86 -19.19
N ASP A 466 5.68 -28.12 -19.46
CA ASP A 466 4.67 -28.53 -20.46
C ASP A 466 3.29 -28.56 -19.79
N SER A 467 2.26 -28.25 -20.57
CA SER A 467 0.87 -28.31 -20.12
C SER A 467 0.55 -29.69 -19.54
N ASP A 468 -0.22 -29.70 -18.46
CA ASP A 468 -0.67 -30.91 -17.76
C ASP A 468 0.43 -31.86 -17.27
N ALA A 469 1.69 -31.39 -17.19
CA ALA A 469 2.80 -32.11 -16.64
C ALA A 469 3.23 -31.55 -15.27
N PRO A 470 2.63 -31.98 -14.14
CA PRO A 470 2.99 -31.49 -12.82
C PRO A 470 4.46 -31.73 -12.51
N ARG A 471 5.12 -30.73 -11.95
CA ARG A 471 6.54 -30.81 -11.59
C ARG A 471 6.72 -30.65 -10.09
N PRO A 472 7.24 -31.68 -9.40
CA PRO A 472 7.66 -31.56 -8.01
C PRO A 472 8.96 -30.76 -7.90
N VAL A 473 9.02 -29.90 -6.87
CA VAL A 473 10.19 -29.12 -6.51
C VAL A 473 10.54 -29.44 -5.06
N GLU A 474 11.75 -29.98 -4.85
CA GLU A 474 12.26 -30.20 -3.51
C GLU A 474 12.91 -28.94 -2.97
N VAL A 475 12.60 -28.62 -1.71
CA VAL A 475 13.13 -27.49 -0.96
C VAL A 475 13.70 -27.99 0.36
N THR A 476 14.90 -27.55 0.69
CA THR A 476 15.50 -27.75 2.00
C THR A 476 15.33 -26.47 2.81
N ILE A 477 14.67 -26.56 3.96
CA ILE A 477 14.60 -25.47 4.94
C ILE A 477 15.55 -25.80 6.09
N SER A 478 16.45 -24.87 6.38
CA SER A 478 17.50 -25.02 7.41
C SER A 478 17.33 -23.92 8.47
N ALA A 479 17.48 -24.30 9.74
CA ALA A 479 17.55 -23.38 10.85
C ALA A 479 19.01 -23.27 11.34
N SER A 480 19.45 -22.06 11.70
CA SER A 480 20.75 -21.88 12.35
C SER A 480 20.76 -22.43 13.77
N ASP A 481 21.96 -22.65 14.34
CA ASP A 481 22.12 -23.10 15.73
C ASP A 481 21.52 -22.09 16.74
N GLU A 482 21.41 -20.84 16.37
CA GLU A 482 20.88 -19.74 17.20
C GLU A 482 19.43 -19.39 16.89
N ALA A 483 18.73 -20.21 16.09
CA ALA A 483 17.34 -19.97 15.71
C ALA A 483 16.43 -19.94 16.96
N PRO A 484 15.74 -18.81 17.23
CA PRO A 484 14.90 -18.72 18.41
C PRO A 484 13.65 -19.60 18.28
N PRO A 485 13.19 -20.22 19.38
CA PRO A 485 11.92 -20.95 19.37
C PRO A 485 10.74 -20.06 18.99
N GLY A 486 9.89 -20.57 18.09
CA GLY A 486 8.75 -19.80 17.59
C GLY A 486 8.12 -20.41 16.35
N LYS A 487 7.11 -19.70 15.81
CA LYS A 487 6.46 -20.03 14.54
C LYS A 487 6.76 -18.95 13.52
N TYR A 488 7.23 -19.35 12.37
CA TYR A 488 7.71 -18.48 11.31
C TYR A 488 7.06 -18.85 9.98
N LYS A 489 6.78 -17.88 9.13
CA LYS A 489 6.21 -18.08 7.80
C LYS A 489 7.31 -17.98 6.74
N VAL A 490 7.42 -18.98 5.92
CA VAL A 490 8.29 -19.04 4.74
C VAL A 490 7.39 -19.12 3.50
N LEU A 491 7.72 -18.38 2.45
CA LEU A 491 6.96 -18.33 1.22
C LEU A 491 7.62 -19.21 0.15
N LEU A 492 6.87 -20.16 -0.38
CA LEU A 492 7.34 -21.10 -1.41
C LEU A 492 6.41 -21.05 -2.62
N GLY A 493 6.96 -20.97 -3.81
CA GLY A 493 6.16 -20.92 -5.01
C GLY A 493 6.98 -20.76 -6.29
N SER A 494 6.33 -20.23 -7.29
CA SER A 494 6.90 -20.03 -8.60
C SER A 494 6.38 -18.77 -9.27
N GLN A 495 7.15 -18.23 -10.20
CA GLN A 495 6.81 -17.04 -10.96
C GLN A 495 7.13 -17.20 -12.44
N ILE A 496 6.34 -16.54 -13.26
CA ILE A 496 6.59 -16.28 -14.67
C ILE A 496 6.68 -14.76 -14.89
N GLU A 497 6.69 -14.30 -16.13
CA GLU A 497 6.84 -12.88 -16.44
C GLU A 497 5.75 -12.01 -15.80
N ASP A 498 4.48 -12.44 -15.89
CA ASP A 498 3.30 -11.62 -15.55
C ASP A 498 2.73 -11.88 -14.15
N VAL A 499 3.02 -13.04 -13.56
CA VAL A 499 2.38 -13.46 -12.31
C VAL A 499 3.26 -14.36 -11.47
N SER A 500 3.18 -14.18 -10.15
CA SER A 500 3.77 -15.05 -9.14
C SER A 500 2.66 -15.74 -8.35
N ILE A 501 2.83 -17.02 -8.04
CA ILE A 501 1.90 -17.81 -7.24
C ILE A 501 2.69 -18.57 -6.19
N SER A 502 2.32 -18.39 -4.93
CA SER A 502 3.05 -18.96 -3.80
C SER A 502 2.14 -19.33 -2.64
N LYS A 503 2.67 -20.09 -1.70
CA LYS A 503 1.99 -20.48 -0.47
C LYS A 503 2.93 -20.37 0.72
N PHE A 504 2.36 -20.07 1.88
CA PHE A 504 3.11 -20.04 3.13
C PHE A 504 3.21 -21.42 3.77
N VAL A 505 4.42 -21.70 4.26
CA VAL A 505 4.71 -22.83 5.13
C VAL A 505 5.02 -22.31 6.53
N THR A 506 4.41 -22.90 7.54
CA THR A 506 4.73 -22.61 8.94
C THR A 506 5.93 -23.44 9.37
N VAL A 507 7.03 -22.78 9.71
CA VAL A 507 8.22 -23.39 10.31
C VAL A 507 8.17 -23.19 11.80
N THR A 508 8.06 -24.26 12.57
CA THR A 508 8.10 -24.23 14.04
C THR A 508 9.50 -24.58 14.51
N ILE A 509 10.22 -23.64 15.11
CA ILE A 509 11.48 -23.90 15.79
C ILE A 509 11.15 -24.34 17.21
N LEU A 510 11.58 -25.56 17.53
CA LEU A 510 11.39 -26.18 18.85
C LEU A 510 12.40 -25.62 19.87
N PRO A 511 12.07 -25.62 21.18
CA PRO A 511 13.00 -25.18 22.24
C PRO A 511 14.26 -26.00 22.33
#